data_6772cef62a93b1f3fb9b2bd4e272c167
#
_entry.id   6772cef62a93b1f3fb9b2bd4e272c167
#
_cell.length_a   1.000
_cell.length_b   1.000
_cell.length_c   1.000
_cell.angle_alpha   90.00
_cell.angle_beta   90.00
_cell.angle_gamma   90.00
#
_symmetry.space_group_name_H-M   'P 1'
#
loop_
_entity.id
_entity.type
_entity.pdbx_description
1 polymer ?
#
loop_
_entity_poly.entity_id
_entity_poly.type
_entity_poly.pdbx_seq_one_letter_code
_entity_poly.pdbx_strand_id
1 'polypeptide(L)'
;ALLGWTPGDTREIMDIQEVAAEFSLDRVSKSPSVFDPKKLDWFNSHYIRMSDPDRLLDMALPYLGRFGIAEDSQVEGEERERLKKIVVSVKDSISNLSEIPTEVPFFFGDSVEMYEESAKKWITGPTGKPALTEFVQVFSCADTTEFSQEEIQAGLKKIIDDLGVGARKVLMPIRSALTGRTKG
;
A
#
# COMPACT_ATOMS: atom_id res chain seq x y z
N ALA A 1 2.38 -15.31 16.67
CA ALA A 1 2.09 -16.60 16.06
C ALA A 1 1.99 -17.66 17.17
N LEU A 2 0.87 -18.39 17.21
CA LEU A 2 0.65 -19.44 18.19
C LEU A 2 1.40 -20.71 17.74
N LEU A 3 2.57 -20.92 18.31
CA LEU A 3 3.38 -22.11 18.04
C LEU A 3 3.17 -23.12 19.18
N GLY A 4 2.60 -24.28 18.85
CA GLY A 4 2.40 -25.35 19.82
C GLY A 4 1.25 -25.17 20.82
N TRP A 5 0.46 -24.10 20.70
CA TRP A 5 -0.76 -23.90 21.48
C TRP A 5 -1.84 -23.23 20.63
N THR A 6 -3.09 -23.60 20.86
CA THR A 6 -4.25 -22.99 20.21
C THR A 6 -5.35 -22.68 21.23
N PRO A 7 -6.13 -21.60 21.05
CA PRO A 7 -7.34 -21.37 21.85
C PRO A 7 -8.36 -22.51 21.63
N GLY A 8 -9.40 -22.55 22.44
CA GLY A 8 -10.46 -23.57 22.32
C GLY A 8 -11.35 -23.42 21.10
N ASP A 9 -11.14 -22.37 20.33
CA ASP A 9 -11.88 -22.01 19.12
C ASP A 9 -10.95 -21.80 17.92
N THR A 10 -11.48 -21.21 16.84
CA THR A 10 -10.75 -20.99 15.59
C THR A 10 -10.10 -19.59 15.49
N ARG A 11 -10.11 -18.80 16.56
CA ARG A 11 -9.49 -17.47 16.55
C ARG A 11 -7.97 -17.59 16.43
N GLU A 12 -7.41 -16.82 15.53
CA GLU A 12 -5.96 -16.72 15.35
C GLU A 12 -5.41 -15.36 15.77
N ILE A 13 -6.26 -14.33 15.83
CA ILE A 13 -5.93 -12.97 16.27
C ILE A 13 -6.43 -12.81 17.70
N MET A 14 -5.50 -12.61 18.61
CA MET A 14 -5.76 -12.42 20.04
C MET A 14 -4.73 -11.44 20.61
N ASP A 15 -5.13 -10.62 21.56
CA ASP A 15 -4.20 -9.84 22.34
C ASP A 15 -3.51 -10.69 23.43
N ILE A 16 -2.45 -10.14 24.04
CA ILE A 16 -1.68 -10.89 25.04
C ILE A 16 -2.48 -11.20 26.30
N GLN A 17 -3.48 -10.39 26.65
CA GLN A 17 -4.33 -10.59 27.83
C GLN A 17 -5.34 -11.70 27.57
N GLU A 18 -5.90 -11.76 26.37
CA GLU A 18 -6.79 -12.85 25.93
C GLU A 18 -6.01 -14.18 25.91
N VAL A 19 -4.79 -14.19 25.35
CA VAL A 19 -3.93 -15.37 25.37
C VAL A 19 -3.64 -15.79 26.80
N ALA A 20 -3.28 -14.88 27.70
CA ALA A 20 -2.99 -15.19 29.10
C ALA A 20 -4.20 -15.75 29.86
N ALA A 21 -5.40 -15.24 29.58
CA ALA A 21 -6.64 -15.68 30.23
C ALA A 21 -7.07 -17.08 29.75
N GLU A 22 -6.81 -17.43 28.49
CA GLU A 22 -7.22 -18.71 27.91
C GLU A 22 -6.14 -19.78 27.95
N PHE A 23 -4.89 -19.41 28.29
CA PHE A 23 -3.77 -20.34 28.25
C PHE A 23 -3.96 -21.52 29.23
N SER A 24 -3.80 -22.73 28.70
CA SER A 24 -3.80 -23.95 29.48
C SER A 24 -2.71 -24.90 28.98
N LEU A 25 -1.99 -25.52 29.90
CA LEU A 25 -0.97 -26.53 29.59
C LEU A 25 -1.56 -27.76 28.90
N ASP A 26 -2.82 -28.09 29.18
CA ASP A 26 -3.49 -29.25 28.57
C ASP A 26 -3.68 -29.09 27.04
N ARG A 27 -3.66 -27.85 26.55
CA ARG A 27 -3.79 -27.55 25.13
C ARG A 27 -2.45 -27.36 24.41
N VAL A 28 -1.34 -27.54 25.12
CA VAL A 28 -0.02 -27.48 24.51
C VAL A 28 0.23 -28.74 23.68
N SER A 29 0.51 -28.56 22.40
CA SER A 29 0.82 -29.64 21.48
C SER A 29 2.12 -30.35 21.89
N LYS A 30 2.10 -31.66 21.92
CA LYS A 30 3.30 -32.48 22.11
C LYS A 30 4.09 -32.70 20.82
N SER A 31 3.51 -32.33 19.69
CA SER A 31 4.16 -32.43 18.38
C SER A 31 5.12 -31.27 18.15
N PRO A 32 6.23 -31.46 17.42
CA PRO A 32 7.11 -30.37 17.02
C PRO A 32 6.32 -29.29 16.23
N SER A 33 6.51 -28.05 16.61
CA SER A 33 5.91 -26.92 15.91
C SER A 33 6.83 -26.42 14.81
N VAL A 34 6.29 -26.22 13.63
CA VAL A 34 7.03 -25.65 12.49
C VAL A 34 6.70 -24.17 12.38
N PHE A 35 7.73 -23.34 12.36
CA PHE A 35 7.57 -21.91 12.09
C PHE A 35 7.19 -21.68 10.62
N ASP A 36 6.05 -21.03 10.39
CA ASP A 36 5.58 -20.68 9.06
C ASP A 36 5.75 -19.16 8.81
N PRO A 37 6.73 -18.75 7.98
CA PRO A 37 6.94 -17.37 7.64
C PRO A 37 5.72 -16.72 6.94
N LYS A 38 5.00 -17.46 6.09
CA LYS A 38 3.81 -16.95 5.41
C LYS A 38 2.69 -16.61 6.39
N LYS A 39 2.55 -17.43 7.43
CA LYS A 39 1.59 -17.15 8.49
C LYS A 39 2.00 -15.92 9.29
N LEU A 40 3.29 -15.70 9.52
CA LEU A 40 3.79 -14.48 10.17
C LEU A 40 3.51 -13.26 9.30
N ASP A 41 3.78 -13.31 8.01
CA ASP A 41 3.48 -12.22 7.06
C ASP A 41 1.98 -11.90 7.04
N TRP A 42 1.12 -12.92 7.11
CA TRP A 42 -0.32 -12.73 7.21
C TRP A 42 -0.71 -11.98 8.51
N PHE A 43 -0.15 -12.35 9.66
CA PHE A 43 -0.37 -11.63 10.91
C PHE A 43 0.12 -10.19 10.84
N ASN A 44 1.34 -9.97 10.32
CA ASN A 44 1.89 -8.62 10.18
C ASN A 44 1.00 -7.74 9.29
N SER A 45 0.58 -8.26 8.12
CA SER A 45 -0.35 -7.54 7.22
C SER A 45 -1.64 -7.16 7.95
N HIS A 46 -2.19 -8.08 8.78
CA HIS A 46 -3.40 -7.82 9.53
C HIS A 46 -3.20 -6.66 10.51
N TYR A 47 -2.13 -6.69 11.32
CA TYR A 47 -1.84 -5.63 12.29
C TYR A 47 -1.47 -4.31 11.64
N ILE A 48 -0.76 -4.32 10.51
CA ILE A 48 -0.46 -3.11 9.72
C ILE A 48 -1.76 -2.44 9.27
N ARG A 49 -2.72 -3.19 8.72
CA ARG A 49 -4.01 -2.65 8.28
C ARG A 49 -4.85 -2.07 9.41
N MET A 50 -4.79 -2.68 10.59
CA MET A 50 -5.52 -2.23 11.78
C MET A 50 -4.85 -1.11 12.55
N SER A 51 -3.57 -0.83 12.26
CA SER A 51 -2.82 0.20 12.97
C SER A 51 -3.41 1.58 12.73
N ASP A 52 -3.42 2.37 13.80
CA ASP A 52 -3.69 3.79 13.72
C ASP A 52 -2.70 4.47 12.76
N PRO A 53 -3.15 5.41 11.92
CA PRO A 53 -2.31 6.08 10.92
C PRO A 53 -1.06 6.75 11.49
N ASP A 54 -1.15 7.44 12.63
CA ASP A 54 -0.01 8.11 13.24
C ASP A 54 1.01 7.10 13.80
N ARG A 55 0.52 6.06 14.47
CA ARG A 55 1.36 4.95 14.92
C ARG A 55 2.04 4.23 13.75
N LEU A 56 1.30 4.00 12.66
CA LEU A 56 1.86 3.35 11.47
C LEU A 56 2.98 4.18 10.87
N LEU A 57 2.81 5.51 10.77
CA LEU A 57 3.86 6.41 10.33
C LEU A 57 5.08 6.34 11.25
N ASP A 58 4.90 6.45 12.58
CA ASP A 58 6.00 6.41 13.54
C ASP A 58 6.82 5.11 13.41
N MET A 59 6.16 3.99 13.19
CA MET A 59 6.84 2.72 12.96
C MET A 59 7.53 2.64 11.58
N ALA A 60 7.05 3.39 10.58
CA ALA A 60 7.59 3.41 9.22
C ALA A 60 8.79 4.35 9.07
N LEU A 61 8.85 5.44 9.83
CA LEU A 61 9.90 6.47 9.74
C LEU A 61 11.34 5.90 9.75
N PRO A 62 11.72 4.95 10.63
CA PRO A 62 13.06 4.38 10.62
C PRO A 62 13.41 3.68 9.31
N TYR A 63 12.42 3.12 8.61
CA TYR A 63 12.64 2.48 7.31
C TYR A 63 12.76 3.53 6.20
N LEU A 64 11.94 4.57 6.23
CA LEU A 64 12.03 5.69 5.29
C LEU A 64 13.35 6.43 5.42
N GLY A 65 13.82 6.66 6.64
CA GLY A 65 15.11 7.32 6.94
C GLY A 65 16.31 6.54 6.36
N ARG A 66 16.34 5.22 6.48
CA ARG A 66 17.41 4.38 5.90
C ARG A 66 17.53 4.49 4.38
N PHE A 67 16.47 4.85 3.69
CA PHE A 67 16.44 5.04 2.24
C PHE A 67 16.54 6.51 1.82
N GLY A 68 16.78 7.42 2.79
CA GLY A 68 16.92 8.85 2.51
C GLY A 68 15.62 9.54 2.06
N ILE A 69 14.48 8.90 2.32
CA ILE A 69 13.16 9.40 1.91
C ILE A 69 12.63 10.43 2.91
N ALA A 70 12.94 10.26 4.19
CA ALA A 70 12.59 11.19 5.25
C ALA A 70 13.66 11.18 6.33
N GLU A 71 13.91 12.31 7.02
CA GLU A 71 14.77 12.35 8.19
C GLU A 71 14.04 11.76 9.41
N ASP A 72 14.68 10.83 10.09
CA ASP A 72 14.10 9.87 11.05
C ASP A 72 13.49 10.47 12.33
N SER A 73 13.64 11.77 12.62
CA SER A 73 13.32 12.25 13.96
C SER A 73 12.63 13.61 14.09
N GLN A 74 12.33 14.30 13.01
CA GLN A 74 11.76 15.66 13.08
C GLN A 74 10.70 15.95 12.01
N VAL A 75 9.94 14.94 11.59
CA VAL A 75 8.88 15.17 10.63
C VAL A 75 7.64 15.67 11.36
N GLU A 76 7.36 16.96 11.21
CA GLU A 76 6.19 17.63 11.81
C GLU A 76 5.37 18.40 10.77
N GLY A 77 4.20 18.88 11.17
CA GLY A 77 3.36 19.74 10.37
C GLY A 77 2.87 19.07 9.08
N GLU A 78 2.89 19.80 7.97
CA GLU A 78 2.37 19.37 6.67
C GLU A 78 3.10 18.16 6.10
N GLU A 79 4.42 18.08 6.29
CA GLU A 79 5.21 16.95 5.80
C GLU A 79 4.85 15.66 6.55
N ARG A 80 4.58 15.72 7.85
CA ARG A 80 4.08 14.58 8.61
C ARG A 80 2.73 14.08 8.06
N GLU A 81 1.81 15.00 7.80
CA GLU A 81 0.51 14.65 7.23
C GLU A 81 0.64 14.07 5.81
N ARG A 82 1.55 14.60 5.01
CA ARG A 82 1.87 14.07 3.68
C ARG A 82 2.41 12.65 3.77
N LEU A 83 3.43 12.40 4.59
CA LEU A 83 4.02 11.08 4.78
C LEU A 83 3.01 10.06 5.34
N LYS A 84 2.16 10.51 6.28
CA LYS A 84 1.09 9.68 6.81
C LYS A 84 0.13 9.20 5.70
N LYS A 85 -0.32 10.10 4.83
CA LYS A 85 -1.15 9.73 3.67
C LYS A 85 -0.45 8.72 2.75
N ILE A 86 0.84 8.92 2.48
CA ILE A 86 1.64 8.02 1.64
C ILE A 86 1.73 6.62 2.27
N VAL A 87 2.11 6.53 3.54
CA VAL A 87 2.25 5.25 4.26
C VAL A 87 0.91 4.52 4.33
N VAL A 88 -0.18 5.25 4.61
CA VAL A 88 -1.53 4.67 4.65
C VAL A 88 -1.96 4.17 3.27
N SER A 89 -1.57 4.82 2.19
CA SER A 89 -1.95 4.40 0.82
C SER A 89 -1.38 3.04 0.42
N VAL A 90 -0.26 2.63 1.00
CA VAL A 90 0.42 1.35 0.67
C VAL A 90 0.20 0.26 1.72
N LYS A 91 -0.47 0.54 2.84
CA LYS A 91 -0.64 -0.40 3.96
C LYS A 91 -1.30 -1.73 3.58
N ASP A 92 -2.17 -1.73 2.57
CA ASP A 92 -2.87 -2.92 2.11
C ASP A 92 -2.02 -3.80 1.18
N SER A 93 -0.93 -3.25 0.65
CA SER A 93 -0.04 -3.91 -0.31
C SER A 93 1.16 -4.60 0.34
N ILE A 94 1.45 -4.28 1.62
CA ILE A 94 2.63 -4.75 2.33
C ILE A 94 2.32 -5.79 3.39
N SER A 95 3.29 -6.65 3.63
CA SER A 95 3.27 -7.62 4.73
C SER A 95 4.29 -7.27 5.81
N ASN A 96 5.20 -6.34 5.51
CA ASN A 96 6.25 -5.92 6.42
C ASN A 96 6.55 -4.42 6.23
N LEU A 97 6.81 -3.70 7.29
CA LEU A 97 7.14 -2.26 7.22
C LEU A 97 8.42 -1.97 6.42
N SER A 98 9.35 -2.92 6.37
CA SER A 98 10.55 -2.80 5.55
C SER A 98 10.29 -2.75 4.04
N GLU A 99 9.09 -3.10 3.59
CA GLU A 99 8.67 -3.02 2.19
C GLU A 99 8.26 -1.60 1.78
N ILE A 100 7.87 -0.74 2.75
CA ILE A 100 7.39 0.62 2.47
C ILE A 100 8.34 1.41 1.56
N PRO A 101 9.67 1.49 1.84
CA PRO A 101 10.57 2.27 1.00
C PRO A 101 10.63 1.82 -0.47
N THR A 102 10.30 0.56 -0.74
CA THR A 102 10.25 0.04 -2.11
C THR A 102 8.90 0.28 -2.79
N GLU A 103 7.84 0.51 -1.99
CA GLU A 103 6.49 0.74 -2.50
C GLU A 103 6.17 2.22 -2.78
N VAL A 104 6.93 3.15 -2.21
CA VAL A 104 6.60 4.60 -2.24
C VAL A 104 7.53 5.51 -3.07
N PRO A 105 8.57 5.05 -3.82
CA PRO A 105 9.54 5.96 -4.45
C PRO A 105 8.89 6.98 -5.39
N PHE A 106 7.81 6.60 -6.09
CA PHE A 106 7.13 7.47 -7.04
C PHE A 106 6.41 8.67 -6.40
N PHE A 107 6.30 8.72 -5.07
CA PHE A 107 5.77 9.89 -4.36
C PHE A 107 6.84 10.97 -4.10
N PHE A 108 8.12 10.66 -4.30
CA PHE A 108 9.26 11.51 -3.90
C PHE A 108 10.13 11.96 -5.07
N GLY A 109 9.82 11.56 -6.29
CA GLY A 109 10.56 11.94 -7.49
C GLY A 109 9.69 12.64 -8.51
N ASP A 110 10.31 13.45 -9.36
CA ASP A 110 9.64 14.14 -10.47
C ASP A 110 9.39 13.22 -11.67
N SER A 111 9.95 12.01 -11.63
CA SER A 111 9.82 11.02 -12.70
C SER A 111 9.91 9.59 -12.18
N VAL A 112 9.31 8.68 -12.92
CA VAL A 112 9.46 7.24 -12.66
C VAL A 112 10.72 6.76 -13.36
N GLU A 113 11.74 6.39 -12.58
CA GLU A 113 13.05 5.99 -13.11
C GLU A 113 13.04 4.61 -13.78
N MET A 114 12.21 3.71 -13.28
CA MET A 114 12.19 2.32 -13.77
C MET A 114 10.75 1.82 -13.90
N TYR A 115 10.47 1.21 -15.07
CA TYR A 115 9.19 0.60 -15.36
C TYR A 115 9.31 -0.91 -15.43
N GLU A 116 8.43 -1.62 -14.73
CA GLU A 116 8.25 -3.07 -14.91
C GLU A 116 7.84 -3.39 -16.36
N GLU A 117 8.28 -4.51 -16.89
CA GLU A 117 7.91 -4.94 -18.24
C GLU A 117 6.37 -5.10 -18.40
N SER A 118 5.69 -5.50 -17.35
CA SER A 118 4.23 -5.56 -17.31
C SER A 118 3.58 -4.18 -17.42
N ALA A 119 4.16 -3.14 -16.79
CA ALA A 119 3.72 -1.77 -16.86
C ALA A 119 3.94 -1.16 -18.25
N LYS A 120 5.11 -1.41 -18.87
CA LYS A 120 5.41 -0.96 -20.24
C LYS A 120 4.38 -1.48 -21.24
N LYS A 121 3.94 -2.73 -21.11
CA LYS A 121 2.91 -3.32 -21.98
C LYS A 121 1.57 -2.58 -21.90
N TRP A 122 1.18 -2.06 -20.72
CA TRP A 122 -0.01 -1.27 -20.57
C TRP A 122 0.13 0.12 -21.20
N ILE A 123 1.28 0.77 -21.00
CA ILE A 123 1.57 2.11 -21.55
C ILE A 123 1.62 2.07 -23.09
N THR A 124 2.29 1.06 -23.67
CA THR A 124 2.45 0.93 -25.12
C THR A 124 1.30 0.21 -25.81
N GLY A 125 0.38 -0.34 -25.05
CA GLY A 125 -0.80 -1.05 -25.57
C GLY A 125 -1.78 -0.11 -26.29
N PRO A 126 -2.76 -0.68 -26.99
CA PRO A 126 -3.67 0.08 -27.87
C PRO A 126 -4.49 1.16 -27.13
N THR A 127 -4.78 0.97 -25.85
CA THR A 127 -5.49 1.95 -25.01
C THR A 127 -4.55 2.84 -24.20
N GLY A 128 -3.25 2.58 -24.19
CA GLY A 128 -2.26 3.32 -23.39
C GLY A 128 -2.20 4.78 -23.76
N LYS A 129 -1.82 5.07 -25.01
CA LYS A 129 -1.70 6.46 -25.50
C LYS A 129 -3.03 7.24 -25.39
N PRO A 130 -4.18 6.72 -25.83
CA PRO A 130 -5.47 7.42 -25.63
C PRO A 130 -5.75 7.74 -24.15
N ALA A 131 -5.63 6.76 -23.26
CA ALA A 131 -5.92 6.95 -21.84
C ALA A 131 -5.01 7.99 -21.18
N LEU A 132 -3.71 7.98 -21.52
CA LEU A 132 -2.76 8.96 -21.00
C LEU A 132 -2.99 10.36 -21.57
N THR A 133 -3.37 10.48 -22.85
CA THR A 133 -3.69 11.77 -23.45
C THR A 133 -4.90 12.40 -22.77
N GLU A 134 -6.00 11.65 -22.62
CA GLU A 134 -7.18 12.14 -21.93
C GLU A 134 -6.89 12.45 -20.44
N PHE A 135 -6.08 11.63 -19.77
CA PHE A 135 -5.69 11.90 -18.39
C PHE A 135 -4.96 13.24 -18.26
N VAL A 136 -3.98 13.51 -19.14
CA VAL A 136 -3.27 14.79 -19.14
C VAL A 136 -4.24 15.93 -19.44
N GLN A 137 -5.13 15.80 -20.42
CA GLN A 137 -6.10 16.85 -20.74
C GLN A 137 -7.02 17.18 -19.57
N VAL A 138 -7.58 16.15 -18.91
CA VAL A 138 -8.50 16.33 -17.77
C VAL A 138 -7.82 16.98 -16.58
N PHE A 139 -6.59 16.57 -16.25
CA PHE A 139 -5.93 17.00 -15.02
C PHE A 139 -4.92 18.15 -15.19
N SER A 140 -4.45 18.44 -16.42
CA SER A 140 -3.56 19.60 -16.68
C SER A 140 -4.31 20.90 -16.93
N CYS A 141 -5.61 20.86 -17.23
CA CYS A 141 -6.42 22.05 -17.45
C CYS A 141 -7.00 22.67 -16.18
N ALA A 142 -6.75 22.05 -15.01
CA ALA A 142 -7.21 22.58 -13.73
C ALA A 142 -6.23 23.65 -13.22
N ASP A 143 -6.76 24.79 -12.77
CA ASP A 143 -5.99 25.86 -12.12
C ASP A 143 -5.51 25.49 -10.69
N THR A 144 -5.55 24.22 -10.35
CA THR A 144 -5.17 23.70 -9.03
C THR A 144 -4.17 22.57 -9.17
N THR A 145 -3.24 22.50 -8.23
CA THR A 145 -2.31 21.38 -8.04
C THR A 145 -2.83 20.37 -7.01
N GLU A 146 -3.95 20.68 -6.35
CA GLU A 146 -4.57 19.82 -5.35
C GLU A 146 -5.94 19.35 -5.84
N PHE A 147 -6.13 18.06 -5.92
CA PHE A 147 -7.39 17.42 -6.29
C PHE A 147 -7.96 16.66 -5.11
N SER A 148 -9.24 16.85 -4.83
CA SER A 148 -9.97 15.97 -3.91
C SER A 148 -10.13 14.56 -4.50
N GLN A 149 -10.41 13.59 -3.64
CA GLN A 149 -10.67 12.23 -4.09
C GLN A 149 -11.87 12.15 -5.04
N GLU A 150 -12.90 12.94 -4.79
CA GLU A 150 -14.11 13.03 -5.60
C GLU A 150 -13.82 13.58 -7.00
N GLU A 151 -12.99 14.60 -7.10
CA GLU A 151 -12.57 15.18 -8.40
C GLU A 151 -11.74 14.19 -9.21
N ILE A 152 -10.81 13.49 -8.57
CA ILE A 152 -10.02 12.43 -9.23
C ILE A 152 -10.94 11.32 -9.73
N GLN A 153 -11.88 10.85 -8.92
CA GLN A 153 -12.81 9.80 -9.31
C GLN A 153 -13.73 10.24 -10.46
N ALA A 154 -14.24 11.47 -10.40
CA ALA A 154 -15.08 12.04 -11.45
C ALA A 154 -14.30 12.19 -12.78
N GLY A 155 -13.06 12.68 -12.71
CA GLY A 155 -12.18 12.80 -13.88
C GLY A 155 -11.87 11.43 -14.51
N LEU A 156 -11.51 10.44 -13.71
CA LEU A 156 -11.24 9.09 -14.19
C LEU A 156 -12.49 8.45 -14.80
N LYS A 157 -13.65 8.63 -14.19
CA LYS A 157 -14.92 8.15 -14.74
C LYS A 157 -15.22 8.78 -16.08
N LYS A 158 -15.06 10.10 -16.21
CA LYS A 158 -15.22 10.81 -17.48
C LYS A 158 -14.33 10.21 -18.58
N ILE A 159 -13.05 9.98 -18.30
CA ILE A 159 -12.11 9.37 -19.26
C ILE A 159 -12.59 7.97 -19.71
N ILE A 160 -13.08 7.17 -18.77
CA ILE A 160 -13.63 5.83 -19.09
C ILE A 160 -14.83 5.92 -20.02
N ASP A 161 -15.76 6.84 -19.73
CA ASP A 161 -16.97 7.05 -20.50
C ASP A 161 -16.66 7.61 -21.91
N ASP A 162 -15.77 8.59 -22.01
CA ASP A 162 -15.37 9.21 -23.28
C ASP A 162 -14.64 8.23 -24.22
N LEU A 163 -13.79 7.35 -23.67
CA LEU A 163 -13.09 6.33 -24.44
C LEU A 163 -13.96 5.09 -24.77
N GLY A 164 -15.10 4.91 -24.09
CA GLY A 164 -16.02 3.79 -24.31
C GLY A 164 -15.40 2.42 -24.09
N VAL A 165 -14.39 2.32 -23.22
CA VAL A 165 -13.68 1.07 -22.90
C VAL A 165 -13.83 0.70 -21.44
N GLY A 166 -13.59 -0.58 -21.10
CA GLY A 166 -13.67 -1.02 -19.71
C GLY A 166 -12.65 -0.31 -18.81
N ALA A 167 -13.05 0.01 -17.57
CA ALA A 167 -12.27 0.79 -16.60
C ALA A 167 -10.80 0.31 -16.46
N ARG A 168 -10.57 -1.01 -16.44
CA ARG A 168 -9.21 -1.56 -16.36
C ARG A 168 -8.32 -1.11 -17.52
N LYS A 169 -8.88 -0.95 -18.73
CA LYS A 169 -8.12 -0.53 -19.91
C LYS A 169 -7.72 0.94 -19.89
N VAL A 170 -8.33 1.75 -19.02
CA VAL A 170 -8.00 3.15 -18.76
C VAL A 170 -7.10 3.27 -17.54
N LEU A 171 -7.49 2.65 -16.43
CA LEU A 171 -6.79 2.81 -15.15
C LEU A 171 -5.41 2.15 -15.13
N MET A 172 -5.22 1.02 -15.82
CA MET A 172 -3.94 0.32 -15.83
C MET A 172 -2.84 1.11 -16.55
N PRO A 173 -3.04 1.69 -17.75
CA PRO A 173 -2.06 2.58 -18.35
C PRO A 173 -1.70 3.78 -17.48
N ILE A 174 -2.71 4.44 -16.88
CA ILE A 174 -2.51 5.60 -16.01
C ILE A 174 -1.68 5.20 -14.78
N ARG A 175 -2.08 4.15 -14.06
CA ARG A 175 -1.31 3.62 -12.93
C ARG A 175 0.12 3.28 -13.34
N SER A 176 0.27 2.55 -14.44
CA SER A 176 1.59 2.13 -14.93
C SER A 176 2.50 3.32 -15.26
N ALA A 177 1.94 4.39 -15.82
CA ALA A 177 2.69 5.59 -16.13
C ALA A 177 3.13 6.36 -14.87
N LEU A 178 2.24 6.44 -13.87
CA LEU A 178 2.49 7.19 -12.63
C LEU A 178 3.40 6.44 -11.65
N THR A 179 3.36 5.11 -11.64
CA THR A 179 4.04 4.30 -10.60
C THR A 179 5.14 3.40 -11.13
N GLY A 180 5.22 3.19 -12.44
CA GLY A 180 6.11 2.21 -13.07
C GLY A 180 5.67 0.75 -12.88
N ARG A 181 4.52 0.50 -12.23
CA ARG A 181 4.07 -0.82 -11.78
C ARG A 181 2.63 -1.14 -12.19
N THR A 182 2.31 -2.43 -12.16
CA THR A 182 0.93 -2.91 -12.40
C THR A 182 0.18 -3.24 -11.11
N LYS A 183 0.91 -3.36 -9.99
CA LYS A 183 0.38 -3.58 -8.64
C LYS A 183 0.58 -2.31 -7.80
N GLY A 184 -0.26 -2.10 -6.80
CA GLY A 184 -0.20 -1.00 -5.85
C GLY A 184 -1.58 -0.77 -5.28
#